data_b98d98761b8840b806d80206264755d2
#
_entry.id   b98d98761b8840b806d80206264755d2
#
_cell.length_a   1.000
_cell.length_b   1.000
_cell.length_c   1.000
_cell.angle_alpha   90.00
_cell.angle_beta   90.00
_cell.angle_gamma   90.00
#
_symmetry.space_group_name_H-M   'P 1'
#
loop_
_entity.id
_entity.type
_entity.pdbx_description
1 polymer ?
#
loop_
_entity_poly.entity_id
_entity_poly.type
_entity_poly.pdbx_seq_one_letter_code
_entity_poly.pdbx_strand_id
1 'polypeptide(L)'
;MRLALGLLLSVSFGFPTSFAQTGHSHHSHGAAACPAGIDARGDSSLQTVNLPPSQKCSTSSKSGFMLPDPNCTPGAVNPSLTLAILKDTNFTTRCVRDHATPPADKAKTYHWYQITKPTNNSGQTQTCELDHLISLELGGADTLDNIWPQCGPSHVALAKRFFKRKDTVENFLAKRVRDGKMTLADAQKGIATDWTQFLDEAEKECPGGKCAN
;
A
#
# COMPACT_ATOMS: atom_id res chain seq x y z
N MET A 1 18.89 34.12 -82.60
CA MET A 1 18.78 34.12 -81.14
C MET A 1 19.21 32.76 -80.64
N ARG A 2 20.38 32.66 -80.03
CA ARG A 2 20.97 31.41 -79.59
C ARG A 2 21.08 31.46 -78.07
N LEU A 3 20.42 30.54 -77.39
CA LEU A 3 20.55 30.31 -75.96
C LEU A 3 21.82 29.52 -75.70
N ALA A 4 22.60 30.00 -74.78
CA ALA A 4 23.75 29.29 -74.21
C ALA A 4 23.34 28.67 -72.88
N LEU A 5 23.53 27.37 -72.80
CA LEU A 5 23.27 26.56 -71.63
C LEU A 5 24.57 26.42 -70.82
N GLY A 6 24.62 27.04 -69.65
CA GLY A 6 25.78 26.95 -68.76
C GLY A 6 25.54 25.78 -67.72
N LEU A 7 26.45 24.81 -67.76
CA LEU A 7 26.47 23.65 -66.85
C LEU A 7 27.39 24.04 -65.68
N LEU A 8 26.76 24.15 -64.46
CA LEU A 8 27.47 24.34 -63.22
C LEU A 8 27.63 22.97 -62.52
N LEU A 9 28.86 22.48 -62.50
CA LEU A 9 29.23 21.33 -61.63
C LEU A 9 29.38 21.79 -60.18
N SER A 10 28.55 21.34 -59.27
CA SER A 10 28.76 21.50 -57.86
C SER A 10 29.43 20.25 -57.25
N VAL A 11 30.66 20.45 -56.78
CA VAL A 11 31.40 19.42 -56.04
C VAL A 11 30.98 19.48 -54.55
N SER A 12 30.28 18.45 -54.07
CA SER A 12 29.92 18.33 -52.67
C SER A 12 31.02 17.61 -51.90
N PHE A 13 31.73 18.33 -51.05
CA PHE A 13 32.63 17.74 -50.05
C PHE A 13 31.79 17.22 -48.88
N GLY A 14 31.63 15.90 -48.76
CA GLY A 14 31.06 15.26 -47.61
C GLY A 14 32.07 15.17 -46.46
N PHE A 15 31.83 15.85 -45.36
CA PHE A 15 32.55 15.62 -44.11
C PHE A 15 31.83 14.50 -43.33
N PRO A 16 32.53 13.47 -42.83
CA PRO A 16 31.96 12.52 -41.93
C PRO A 16 31.88 13.14 -40.53
N THR A 17 30.67 13.49 -40.07
CA THR A 17 30.42 13.84 -38.66
C THR A 17 30.28 12.55 -37.86
N SER A 18 31.36 12.15 -37.19
CA SER A 18 31.29 11.14 -36.13
C SER A 18 30.57 11.73 -34.94
N PHE A 19 29.29 11.38 -34.77
CA PHE A 19 28.59 11.58 -33.50
C PHE A 19 29.09 10.52 -32.53
N ALA A 20 29.92 10.93 -31.56
CA ALA A 20 30.19 10.15 -30.39
C ALA A 20 28.90 10.08 -29.57
N GLN A 21 28.20 8.96 -29.62
CA GLN A 21 27.10 8.64 -28.67
C GLN A 21 27.73 8.45 -27.29
N THR A 22 27.66 9.49 -26.46
CA THR A 22 27.87 9.34 -25.02
C THR A 22 26.71 8.54 -24.48
N GLY A 23 26.90 7.22 -24.34
CA GLY A 23 26.01 6.34 -23.68
C GLY A 23 25.86 6.77 -22.21
N HIS A 24 24.75 7.47 -21.90
CA HIS A 24 24.31 7.64 -20.54
C HIS A 24 23.85 6.27 -20.08
N SER A 25 24.71 5.55 -19.36
CA SER A 25 24.28 4.39 -18.60
C SER A 25 23.32 4.88 -17.52
N HIS A 26 22.02 4.78 -17.79
CA HIS A 26 21.01 4.79 -16.75
C HIS A 26 21.33 3.61 -15.83
N HIS A 27 22.03 3.88 -14.73
CA HIS A 27 22.01 2.97 -13.60
C HIS A 27 20.57 2.98 -13.09
N SER A 28 19.75 2.07 -13.64
CA SER A 28 18.54 1.66 -12.97
C SER A 28 18.99 1.06 -11.64
N HIS A 29 18.82 1.80 -10.56
CA HIS A 29 18.86 1.22 -9.23
C HIS A 29 17.73 0.19 -9.21
N GLY A 30 18.04 -1.07 -9.52
CA GLY A 30 17.11 -2.16 -9.45
C GLY A 30 16.48 -2.13 -8.07
N ALA A 31 15.14 -2.10 -8.00
CA ALA A 31 14.45 -2.23 -6.74
C ALA A 31 15.00 -3.50 -6.06
N ALA A 32 15.43 -3.38 -4.80
CA ALA A 32 15.94 -4.52 -4.07
C ALA A 32 14.94 -5.68 -4.16
N ALA A 33 15.44 -6.87 -4.45
CA ALA A 33 14.58 -8.04 -4.55
C ALA A 33 13.93 -8.32 -3.18
N CYS A 34 12.66 -8.70 -3.19
CA CYS A 34 11.98 -9.07 -1.96
C CYS A 34 12.64 -10.28 -1.29
N PRO A 35 12.58 -10.41 0.05
CA PRO A 35 13.09 -11.57 0.76
C PRO A 35 12.54 -12.87 0.20
N ALA A 36 13.37 -13.91 0.18
CA ALA A 36 12.94 -15.25 -0.22
C ALA A 36 11.92 -15.83 0.78
N GLY A 37 11.04 -16.71 0.31
CA GLY A 37 10.05 -17.39 1.14
C GLY A 37 8.74 -16.63 1.33
N ILE A 38 8.57 -15.46 0.74
CA ILE A 38 7.28 -14.77 0.71
C ILE A 38 6.38 -15.44 -0.32
N ASP A 39 5.23 -15.91 0.13
CA ASP A 39 4.09 -16.21 -0.74
C ASP A 39 3.17 -14.98 -0.80
N ALA A 40 3.41 -14.10 -1.77
CA ALA A 40 2.67 -12.85 -1.92
C ALA A 40 1.19 -13.07 -2.27
N ARG A 41 0.85 -14.20 -2.89
CA ARG A 41 -0.52 -14.55 -3.28
C ARG A 41 -1.28 -15.31 -2.19
N GLY A 42 -0.55 -15.76 -1.17
CA GLY A 42 -1.07 -16.70 -0.19
C GLY A 42 -1.25 -18.10 -0.78
N ASP A 43 -1.42 -19.07 0.10
CA ASP A 43 -1.79 -20.41 -0.32
C ASP A 43 -3.25 -20.43 -0.83
N SER A 44 -3.69 -21.60 -1.34
CA SER A 44 -5.06 -21.78 -1.85
C SER A 44 -6.14 -21.48 -0.81
N SER A 45 -5.81 -21.50 0.48
CA SER A 45 -6.75 -21.17 1.57
C SER A 45 -7.07 -19.67 1.61
N LEU A 46 -6.12 -18.80 1.26
CA LEU A 46 -6.33 -17.35 1.20
C LEU A 46 -7.16 -16.91 -0.01
N GLN A 47 -7.22 -17.71 -1.07
CA GLN A 47 -8.04 -17.38 -2.26
C GLN A 47 -9.54 -17.50 -2.01
N THR A 48 -9.96 -18.36 -1.10
CA THR A 48 -11.39 -18.56 -0.77
C THR A 48 -11.99 -17.40 0.01
N VAL A 49 -11.17 -16.60 0.69
CA VAL A 49 -11.60 -15.45 1.50
C VAL A 49 -11.86 -14.17 0.68
N ASN A 50 -11.68 -14.23 -0.64
CA ASN A 50 -12.04 -13.15 -1.56
C ASN A 50 -13.50 -13.23 -2.04
N LEU A 51 -14.29 -14.13 -1.48
CA LEU A 51 -15.73 -14.24 -1.79
C LEU A 51 -16.52 -13.16 -1.02
N PRO A 52 -17.64 -12.67 -1.59
CA PRO A 52 -18.50 -11.75 -0.88
C PRO A 52 -19.03 -12.39 0.40
N PRO A 53 -19.16 -11.63 1.51
CA PRO A 53 -19.73 -12.13 2.74
C PRO A 53 -21.19 -12.54 2.53
N SER A 54 -21.67 -13.47 3.34
CA SER A 54 -23.06 -13.95 3.28
C SER A 54 -24.09 -12.90 3.72
N GLN A 55 -23.64 -11.84 4.35
CA GLN A 55 -24.47 -10.74 4.86
C GLN A 55 -23.87 -9.38 4.48
N LYS A 56 -24.71 -8.34 4.57
CA LYS A 56 -24.23 -6.97 4.46
C LYS A 56 -23.34 -6.62 5.64
N CYS A 57 -22.22 -5.95 5.32
CA CYS A 57 -21.27 -5.50 6.34
C CYS A 57 -21.69 -4.15 6.90
N SER A 58 -21.43 -3.95 8.19
CA SER A 58 -21.67 -2.67 8.86
C SER A 58 -20.47 -2.26 9.69
N THR A 59 -20.11 -0.99 9.65
CA THR A 59 -19.08 -0.45 10.52
C THR A 59 -19.64 -0.17 11.90
N SER A 60 -18.79 -0.29 12.93
CA SER A 60 -19.07 0.19 14.28
C SER A 60 -18.23 1.41 14.60
N SER A 61 -18.50 2.07 15.71
CA SER A 61 -17.70 3.20 16.19
C SER A 61 -17.21 2.94 17.60
N LYS A 62 -15.92 3.23 17.85
CA LYS A 62 -15.33 3.19 19.17
C LYS A 62 -14.44 4.41 19.37
N SER A 63 -14.61 5.11 20.49
CA SER A 63 -13.88 6.35 20.79
C SER A 63 -13.97 7.40 19.67
N GLY A 64 -15.07 7.40 18.91
CA GLY A 64 -15.26 8.30 17.77
C GLY A 64 -14.61 7.84 16.47
N PHE A 65 -13.95 6.68 16.45
CA PHE A 65 -13.30 6.11 15.27
C PHE A 65 -14.13 4.96 14.69
N MET A 66 -13.98 4.76 13.39
CA MET A 66 -14.65 3.68 12.66
C MET A 66 -13.87 2.37 12.82
N LEU A 67 -14.59 1.29 13.08
CA LEU A 67 -14.09 -0.09 13.09
C LEU A 67 -14.86 -0.92 12.05
N PRO A 68 -14.22 -1.91 11.41
CA PRO A 68 -14.88 -2.79 10.45
C PRO A 68 -15.84 -3.77 11.14
N ASP A 69 -16.67 -4.41 10.32
CA ASP A 69 -17.48 -5.54 10.74
C ASP A 69 -16.60 -6.79 10.90
N PRO A 70 -16.50 -7.38 12.09
CA PRO A 70 -15.64 -8.55 12.31
C PRO A 70 -16.11 -9.80 11.55
N ASN A 71 -17.37 -9.86 11.11
CA ASN A 71 -17.87 -10.96 10.29
C ASN A 71 -17.49 -10.82 8.81
N CYS A 72 -17.20 -9.60 8.36
CA CYS A 72 -16.78 -9.32 6.99
C CYS A 72 -15.27 -9.12 6.87
N THR A 73 -14.67 -8.48 7.85
CA THR A 73 -13.23 -8.18 7.90
C THR A 73 -12.69 -8.60 9.28
N PRO A 74 -12.53 -9.91 9.52
CA PRO A 74 -11.99 -10.42 10.77
C PRO A 74 -10.51 -10.07 10.97
N GLY A 75 -9.83 -9.72 9.92
CA GLY A 75 -8.38 -9.54 9.89
C GLY A 75 -7.66 -10.87 9.61
N ALA A 76 -7.12 -11.02 8.41
CA ALA A 76 -6.33 -12.19 8.03
C ALA A 76 -4.84 -11.89 8.08
N VAL A 77 -4.02 -12.88 8.40
CA VAL A 77 -2.56 -12.83 8.35
C VAL A 77 -2.04 -13.67 7.19
N ASN A 78 -0.95 -13.25 6.58
CA ASN A 78 -0.22 -14.05 5.61
C ASN A 78 0.83 -14.89 6.36
N PRO A 79 0.70 -16.22 6.41
CA PRO A 79 1.58 -17.07 7.20
C PRO A 79 3.03 -17.06 6.72
N SER A 80 3.29 -16.67 5.47
CA SER A 80 4.65 -16.51 4.95
C SER A 80 5.36 -15.27 5.50
N LEU A 81 4.65 -14.27 6.00
CA LEU A 81 5.20 -13.04 6.56
C LEU A 81 5.62 -13.24 8.03
N THR A 82 6.62 -14.06 8.24
CA THR A 82 7.17 -14.31 9.56
C THR A 82 7.90 -13.09 10.12
N LEU A 83 8.14 -13.05 11.44
CA LEU A 83 8.91 -11.99 12.07
C LEU A 83 10.31 -11.81 11.43
N ALA A 84 10.95 -12.88 10.97
CA ALA A 84 12.23 -12.80 10.28
C ALA A 84 12.12 -12.03 8.96
N ILE A 85 11.08 -12.32 8.15
CA ILE A 85 10.78 -11.60 6.92
C ILE A 85 10.47 -10.13 7.20
N LEU A 86 9.62 -9.83 8.20
CA LEU A 86 9.23 -8.45 8.54
C LEU A 86 10.39 -7.60 9.08
N LYS A 87 11.47 -8.25 9.57
CA LYS A 87 12.72 -7.60 10.01
C LYS A 87 13.77 -7.49 8.91
N ASP A 88 13.59 -8.16 7.77
CA ASP A 88 14.54 -8.09 6.65
C ASP A 88 14.54 -6.67 6.05
N THR A 89 15.71 -6.11 5.85
CA THR A 89 15.89 -4.75 5.32
C THR A 89 15.39 -4.59 3.88
N ASN A 90 15.26 -5.69 3.14
CA ASN A 90 14.70 -5.71 1.79
C ASN A 90 13.16 -5.86 1.78
N PHE A 91 12.56 -6.17 2.93
CA PHE A 91 11.10 -6.27 3.00
C PHE A 91 10.47 -4.88 2.88
N THR A 92 9.53 -4.78 1.97
CA THR A 92 8.60 -3.65 1.87
C THR A 92 7.19 -4.19 1.62
N THR A 93 6.17 -3.43 1.95
CA THR A 93 4.77 -3.86 1.72
C THR A 93 4.47 -4.11 0.24
N ARG A 94 5.26 -3.57 -0.70
CA ARG A 94 5.17 -3.88 -2.13
C ARG A 94 5.45 -5.34 -2.47
N CYS A 95 6.17 -6.06 -1.60
CA CYS A 95 6.43 -7.48 -1.80
C CYS A 95 5.15 -8.34 -1.74
N VAL A 96 4.07 -7.81 -1.19
CA VAL A 96 2.79 -8.51 -1.00
C VAL A 96 1.58 -7.73 -1.52
N ARG A 97 1.65 -6.39 -1.55
CA ARG A 97 0.54 -5.53 -1.96
C ARG A 97 0.16 -5.77 -3.41
N ASP A 98 -1.13 -5.91 -3.68
CA ASP A 98 -1.75 -6.10 -5.00
C ASP A 98 -1.40 -7.44 -5.71
N HIS A 99 -0.73 -8.35 -5.00
CA HIS A 99 -0.40 -9.66 -5.54
C HIS A 99 -1.51 -10.70 -5.33
N ALA A 100 -2.14 -10.72 -4.15
CA ALA A 100 -3.26 -11.63 -3.89
C ALA A 100 -4.59 -11.02 -4.35
N THR A 101 -4.82 -9.73 -4.08
CA THR A 101 -6.06 -9.04 -4.42
C THR A 101 -5.77 -7.76 -5.21
N PRO A 102 -6.07 -7.72 -6.51
CA PRO A 102 -5.91 -6.53 -7.33
C PRO A 102 -6.76 -5.34 -6.83
N PRO A 103 -6.37 -4.09 -7.12
CA PRO A 103 -7.11 -2.89 -6.67
C PRO A 103 -8.59 -2.87 -7.07
N ALA A 104 -8.94 -3.42 -8.25
CA ALA A 104 -10.33 -3.51 -8.72
C ALA A 104 -11.17 -4.44 -7.84
N ASP A 105 -10.57 -5.53 -7.35
CA ASP A 105 -11.25 -6.47 -6.45
C ASP A 105 -11.39 -5.89 -5.04
N LYS A 106 -10.37 -5.21 -4.53
CA LYS A 106 -10.43 -4.48 -3.26
C LYS A 106 -11.59 -3.48 -3.24
N ALA A 107 -11.85 -2.83 -4.36
CA ALA A 107 -12.95 -1.87 -4.49
C ALA A 107 -14.34 -2.49 -4.28
N LYS A 108 -14.51 -3.82 -4.39
CA LYS A 108 -15.78 -4.51 -4.11
C LYS A 108 -16.22 -4.36 -2.66
N THR A 109 -15.28 -4.16 -1.73
CA THR A 109 -15.59 -3.96 -0.31
C THR A 109 -16.42 -2.72 -0.05
N TYR A 110 -16.32 -1.66 -0.87
CA TYR A 110 -17.24 -0.53 -0.79
C TYR A 110 -18.71 -0.96 -0.91
N HIS A 111 -19.01 -1.85 -1.86
CA HIS A 111 -20.36 -2.39 -2.03
C HIS A 111 -20.77 -3.26 -0.83
N TRP A 112 -19.87 -4.09 -0.31
CA TRP A 112 -20.14 -4.94 0.85
C TRP A 112 -20.52 -4.13 2.08
N TYR A 113 -19.80 -3.03 2.32
CA TYR A 113 -20.04 -2.10 3.43
C TYR A 113 -21.09 -1.04 3.14
N GLN A 114 -21.74 -1.07 1.97
CA GLN A 114 -22.77 -0.10 1.55
C GLN A 114 -22.26 1.35 1.59
N ILE A 115 -20.97 1.55 1.36
CA ILE A 115 -20.32 2.86 1.31
C ILE A 115 -20.17 3.26 -0.16
N THR A 116 -20.62 4.47 -0.49
CA THR A 116 -20.40 5.01 -1.84
C THR A 116 -18.91 5.28 -2.05
N LYS A 117 -18.30 4.63 -3.05
CA LYS A 117 -16.90 4.87 -3.41
C LYS A 117 -16.72 6.34 -3.85
N PRO A 118 -15.82 7.11 -3.20
CA PRO A 118 -15.57 8.50 -3.60
C PRO A 118 -14.97 8.60 -4.99
N THR A 119 -15.36 9.63 -5.76
CA THR A 119 -14.83 9.89 -7.12
C THR A 119 -13.48 10.60 -7.11
N ASN A 120 -13.33 11.63 -6.27
CA ASN A 120 -12.10 12.42 -6.12
C ASN A 120 -11.43 12.07 -4.78
N ASN A 121 -10.73 10.94 -4.73
CA ASN A 121 -10.24 10.36 -3.48
C ASN A 121 -8.72 10.25 -3.46
N SER A 122 -8.04 11.38 -3.55
CA SER A 122 -6.56 11.43 -3.52
C SER A 122 -6.04 12.72 -2.87
N GLY A 123 -4.85 12.68 -2.31
CA GLY A 123 -4.23 13.82 -1.65
C GLY A 123 -5.14 14.46 -0.60
N GLN A 124 -5.30 15.77 -0.61
CA GLN A 124 -6.12 16.48 0.37
C GLN A 124 -7.63 16.19 0.26
N THR A 125 -8.09 15.66 -0.87
CA THR A 125 -9.49 15.28 -1.08
C THR A 125 -9.79 13.83 -0.70
N GLN A 126 -8.79 13.02 -0.35
CA GLN A 126 -8.97 11.63 0.03
C GLN A 126 -9.82 11.51 1.30
N THR A 127 -11.02 10.97 1.19
CA THR A 127 -11.96 10.79 2.31
C THR A 127 -12.06 9.34 2.79
N CYS A 128 -11.63 8.39 1.98
CA CYS A 128 -11.62 6.97 2.29
C CYS A 128 -10.28 6.33 1.88
N GLU A 129 -9.93 5.26 2.54
CA GLU A 129 -8.85 4.36 2.14
C GLU A 129 -9.37 2.92 2.13
N LEU A 130 -8.94 2.11 1.16
CA LEU A 130 -9.09 0.66 1.21
C LEU A 130 -7.96 0.15 2.10
N ASP A 131 -8.28 0.03 3.37
CA ASP A 131 -7.34 -0.19 4.45
C ASP A 131 -7.23 -1.68 4.81
N HIS A 132 -6.03 -2.13 5.14
CA HIS A 132 -5.80 -3.47 5.70
C HIS A 132 -6.00 -3.41 7.21
N LEU A 133 -6.97 -4.14 7.76
CA LEU A 133 -7.22 -4.15 9.20
C LEU A 133 -5.98 -4.54 10.00
N ILE A 134 -5.33 -5.63 9.63
CA ILE A 134 -3.95 -5.94 10.05
C ILE A 134 -3.04 -5.45 8.93
N SER A 135 -2.18 -4.47 9.21
CA SER A 135 -1.33 -3.89 8.19
C SER A 135 -0.35 -4.90 7.58
N LEU A 136 0.04 -4.67 6.33
CA LEU A 136 0.99 -5.54 5.63
C LEU A 136 2.37 -5.57 6.31
N GLU A 137 2.76 -4.49 6.99
CA GLU A 137 4.00 -4.42 7.77
C GLU A 137 3.93 -5.16 9.12
N LEU A 138 2.74 -5.59 9.53
CA LEU A 138 2.48 -6.51 10.63
C LEU A 138 2.14 -7.93 10.12
N GLY A 139 2.40 -8.24 8.86
CA GLY A 139 2.13 -9.55 8.29
C GLY A 139 0.66 -9.80 7.96
N GLY A 140 -0.15 -8.75 7.82
CA GLY A 140 -1.52 -8.87 7.32
C GLY A 140 -1.56 -9.45 5.91
N ALA A 141 -2.62 -10.20 5.60
CA ALA A 141 -2.84 -10.73 4.26
C ALA A 141 -3.42 -9.65 3.33
N ASP A 142 -3.05 -9.71 2.04
CA ASP A 142 -3.62 -8.86 1.00
C ASP A 142 -4.90 -9.47 0.42
N THR A 143 -5.86 -9.79 1.30
CA THR A 143 -7.12 -10.48 1.01
C THR A 143 -8.33 -9.71 1.51
N LEU A 144 -9.51 -9.97 0.94
CA LEU A 144 -10.70 -9.15 1.19
C LEU A 144 -11.27 -9.29 2.61
N ASP A 145 -10.95 -10.36 3.32
CA ASP A 145 -11.27 -10.54 4.75
C ASP A 145 -10.34 -9.75 5.69
N ASN A 146 -9.34 -9.08 5.12
CA ASN A 146 -8.46 -8.13 5.81
C ASN A 146 -8.57 -6.70 5.26
N ILE A 147 -9.39 -6.47 4.22
CA ILE A 147 -9.48 -5.17 3.54
C ILE A 147 -10.88 -4.60 3.68
N TRP A 148 -10.98 -3.34 4.09
CA TRP A 148 -12.23 -2.63 4.26
C TRP A 148 -12.13 -1.15 3.89
N PRO A 149 -13.24 -0.48 3.54
CA PRO A 149 -13.23 0.95 3.25
C PRO A 149 -13.27 1.77 4.55
N GLN A 150 -12.13 2.24 5.01
CA GLN A 150 -12.07 3.16 6.15
C GLN A 150 -12.25 4.59 5.68
N CYS A 151 -13.33 5.24 6.09
CA CYS A 151 -13.73 6.57 5.65
C CYS A 151 -13.82 7.57 6.80
N GLY A 152 -13.58 8.85 6.48
CA GLY A 152 -13.88 10.01 7.33
C GLY A 152 -12.78 10.40 8.32
N PRO A 153 -13.07 11.45 9.09
CA PRO A 153 -14.05 12.49 8.77
C PRO A 153 -13.58 13.38 7.61
N SER A 154 -14.50 13.81 6.73
CA SER A 154 -14.14 14.55 5.51
C SER A 154 -13.82 16.04 5.73
N HIS A 155 -14.32 16.61 6.83
CA HIS A 155 -14.22 18.04 7.16
C HIS A 155 -12.98 18.42 7.95
N VAL A 156 -12.03 17.49 8.12
CA VAL A 156 -10.77 17.74 8.84
C VAL A 156 -9.58 17.63 7.88
N ALA A 157 -8.42 18.13 8.30
CA ALA A 157 -7.18 17.97 7.58
C ALA A 157 -6.85 16.47 7.36
N LEU A 158 -6.21 16.13 6.23
CA LEU A 158 -5.90 14.75 5.86
C LEU A 158 -5.24 13.97 7.02
N ALA A 159 -4.27 14.55 7.71
CA ALA A 159 -3.57 13.92 8.83
C ALA A 159 -4.47 13.58 10.04
N LYS A 160 -5.68 14.13 10.10
CA LYS A 160 -6.66 13.86 11.17
C LYS A 160 -7.73 12.84 10.76
N ARG A 161 -7.71 12.35 9.53
CA ARG A 161 -8.63 11.32 9.05
C ARG A 161 -8.30 9.96 9.65
N PHE A 162 -9.31 9.11 9.78
CA PHE A 162 -9.19 7.83 10.53
C PHE A 162 -8.09 6.95 9.99
N PHE A 163 -8.01 6.78 8.67
CA PHE A 163 -6.97 5.95 8.05
C PHE A 163 -5.56 6.51 8.30
N LYS A 164 -5.36 7.84 8.33
CA LYS A 164 -4.06 8.44 8.67
C LYS A 164 -3.69 8.31 10.14
N ARG A 165 -4.70 8.31 11.01
CA ARG A 165 -4.50 8.03 12.43
C ARG A 165 -4.16 6.55 12.64
N LYS A 166 -4.81 5.65 11.88
CA LYS A 166 -4.50 4.23 11.89
C LYS A 166 -3.10 3.94 11.33
N ASP A 167 -2.66 4.61 10.23
CA ASP A 167 -1.28 4.52 9.74
C ASP A 167 -0.25 4.79 10.87
N THR A 168 -0.55 5.74 11.77
CA THR A 168 0.33 6.03 12.93
C THR A 168 0.40 4.86 13.90
N VAL A 169 -0.73 4.21 14.16
CA VAL A 169 -0.79 2.99 15.01
C VAL A 169 -0.04 1.83 14.35
N GLU A 170 -0.18 1.64 13.05
CA GLU A 170 0.52 0.60 12.30
C GLU A 170 2.04 0.75 12.41
N ASN A 171 2.56 1.93 12.11
CA ASN A 171 3.98 2.24 12.22
C ASN A 171 4.50 2.04 13.65
N PHE A 172 3.74 2.47 14.65
CA PHE A 172 4.05 2.27 16.07
C PHE A 172 4.16 0.79 16.43
N LEU A 173 3.14 0.00 16.09
CA LEU A 173 3.12 -1.43 16.38
C LEU A 173 4.22 -2.19 15.64
N ALA A 174 4.43 -1.88 14.36
CA ALA A 174 5.49 -2.47 13.56
C ALA A 174 6.88 -2.18 14.16
N LYS A 175 7.09 -0.95 14.66
CA LYS A 175 8.33 -0.63 15.39
C LYS A 175 8.46 -1.42 16.69
N ARG A 176 7.40 -1.49 17.51
CA ARG A 176 7.43 -2.25 18.77
C ARG A 176 7.74 -3.74 18.56
N VAL A 177 7.19 -4.32 17.48
CA VAL A 177 7.47 -5.71 17.09
C VAL A 177 8.92 -5.88 16.63
N ARG A 178 9.42 -4.98 15.78
CA ARG A 178 10.82 -5.02 15.34
C ARG A 178 11.81 -4.85 16.49
N ASP A 179 11.49 -3.99 17.45
CA ASP A 179 12.31 -3.73 18.65
C ASP A 179 12.21 -4.87 19.70
N GLY A 180 11.32 -5.85 19.50
CA GLY A 180 11.08 -6.94 20.46
C GLY A 180 10.30 -6.51 21.72
N LYS A 181 9.65 -5.32 21.67
CA LYS A 181 8.84 -4.78 22.78
C LYS A 181 7.41 -5.31 22.79
N MET A 182 6.99 -5.97 21.70
CA MET A 182 5.69 -6.61 21.54
C MET A 182 5.85 -7.83 20.64
N THR A 183 5.09 -8.91 20.91
CA THR A 183 5.09 -10.04 19.98
C THR A 183 4.29 -9.71 18.73
N LEU A 184 4.63 -10.33 17.60
CA LEU A 184 3.88 -10.13 16.35
C LEU A 184 2.42 -10.55 16.53
N ALA A 185 2.16 -11.65 17.21
CA ALA A 185 0.81 -12.16 17.46
C ALA A 185 -0.03 -11.19 18.32
N ASP A 186 0.57 -10.58 19.35
CA ASP A 186 -0.15 -9.60 20.19
C ASP A 186 -0.48 -8.33 19.39
N ALA A 187 0.46 -7.86 18.55
CA ALA A 187 0.22 -6.71 17.68
C ALA A 187 -0.90 -6.98 16.67
N GLN A 188 -0.87 -8.15 16.00
CA GLN A 188 -1.90 -8.57 15.06
C GLN A 188 -3.27 -8.69 15.72
N LYS A 189 -3.35 -9.38 16.85
CA LYS A 189 -4.59 -9.53 17.62
C LYS A 189 -5.12 -8.20 18.11
N GLY A 190 -4.24 -7.35 18.63
CA GLY A 190 -4.60 -6.04 19.18
C GLY A 190 -5.18 -5.11 18.11
N ILE A 191 -4.49 -4.95 16.97
CA ILE A 191 -4.96 -4.07 15.90
C ILE A 191 -6.25 -4.58 15.24
N ALA A 192 -6.41 -5.90 15.11
CA ALA A 192 -7.62 -6.50 14.55
C ALA A 192 -8.84 -6.34 15.48
N THR A 193 -8.63 -6.42 16.80
CA THR A 193 -9.71 -6.28 17.77
C THR A 193 -10.14 -4.82 17.95
N ASP A 194 -9.16 -3.93 18.14
CA ASP A 194 -9.40 -2.52 18.37
C ASP A 194 -8.09 -1.72 18.18
N TRP A 195 -7.87 -1.21 16.99
CA TRP A 195 -6.68 -0.40 16.73
C TRP A 195 -6.64 0.91 17.54
N THR A 196 -7.80 1.41 17.98
CA THR A 196 -7.89 2.70 18.69
C THR A 196 -7.27 2.67 20.09
N GLN A 197 -7.13 1.46 20.69
CA GLN A 197 -6.53 1.30 22.00
C GLN A 197 -5.04 1.71 22.05
N PHE A 198 -4.37 1.73 20.91
CA PHE A 198 -2.95 2.09 20.80
C PHE A 198 -2.73 3.56 20.41
N LEU A 199 -3.80 4.30 20.12
CA LEU A 199 -3.71 5.58 19.42
C LEU A 199 -2.94 6.64 20.20
N ASP A 200 -3.23 6.80 21.49
CA ASP A 200 -2.60 7.82 22.33
C ASP A 200 -1.08 7.57 22.47
N GLU A 201 -0.69 6.30 22.65
CA GLU A 201 0.72 5.91 22.75
C GLU A 201 1.41 6.07 21.38
N ALA A 202 0.74 5.64 20.30
CA ALA A 202 1.25 5.78 18.95
C ALA A 202 1.48 7.23 18.54
N GLU A 203 0.56 8.14 18.83
CA GLU A 203 0.72 9.56 18.52
C GLU A 203 1.83 10.24 19.33
N LYS A 204 2.07 9.75 20.55
CA LYS A 204 3.17 10.21 21.40
C LYS A 204 4.53 9.72 20.90
N GLU A 205 4.65 8.43 20.56
CA GLU A 205 5.94 7.83 20.16
C GLU A 205 6.25 8.01 18.67
N CYS A 206 5.22 8.16 17.82
CA CYS A 206 5.34 8.28 16.37
C CYS A 206 4.61 9.53 15.85
N PRO A 207 4.98 10.75 16.26
CA PRO A 207 4.29 11.97 15.87
C PRO A 207 4.22 12.11 14.35
N GLY A 208 3.01 12.31 13.81
CA GLY A 208 2.77 12.38 12.37
C GLY A 208 3.07 11.08 11.61
N GLY A 209 3.00 9.94 12.29
CA GLY A 209 3.26 8.62 11.73
C GLY A 209 4.75 8.27 11.60
N LYS A 210 5.64 9.10 12.11
CA LYS A 210 7.10 8.89 12.07
C LYS A 210 7.60 8.50 13.44
N CYS A 211 7.96 7.24 13.62
CA CYS A 211 8.56 6.75 14.84
C CYS A 211 10.06 7.12 14.88
N ALA A 212 10.53 7.61 16.02
CA ALA A 212 11.96 7.81 16.24
C ALA A 212 12.70 6.46 16.18
N ASN A 213 13.89 6.44 15.59
CA ASN A 213 14.77 5.28 15.56
C ASN A 213 15.40 5.01 16.93
#